data_1fa803de9feddc26bf44e1c5df5415b3
#
_entry.id   1fa803de9feddc26bf44e1c5df5415b3
#
_cell.length_a   1.000
_cell.length_b   1.000
_cell.length_c   1.000
_cell.angle_alpha   90.00
_cell.angle_beta   90.00
_cell.angle_gamma   90.00
#
_symmetry.space_group_name_H-M   'P 1'
#
loop_
_entity.id
_entity.type
_entity.pdbx_description
1 polymer ?
#
loop_
_entity_poly.entity_id
_entity_poly.type
_entity_poly.pdbx_seq_one_letter_code
_entity_poly.pdbx_strand_id
1 'polypeptide(L)'
;MMAKMGIKQLFSTAYHPQTDGQTEVVNRSLSTLLRVLIKPNLKNWEECIPHAEFAYNRALHRATKRTPFEVVYGSNPYTALDMLPLPLREQVNMDFDKRAAYMKKLHEDTRATLEKHNEDHATKMNKHKRAMIFEEGDLVWLHLRKDRFPDERKSKLAPRGDGPFKVLKRINDNAYKIDIPKSKYGIHDTFNVADLSPYLGTSSDEDDQESRMTLFQGGGSR
;
A
#
# COMPACT_ATOMS: atom_id res chain seq x y z
N MET A 1 0.21 -17.29 17.93
CA MET A 1 0.91 -16.23 18.67
C MET A 1 0.38 -14.85 18.29
N MET A 2 0.30 -14.48 17.03
CA MET A 2 -0.15 -13.16 16.55
C MET A 2 -1.57 -12.77 16.99
N ALA A 3 -2.54 -13.70 16.92
CA ALA A 3 -3.91 -13.43 17.34
C ALA A 3 -4.02 -13.03 18.83
N LYS A 4 -3.15 -13.57 19.70
CA LYS A 4 -3.10 -13.19 21.14
C LYS A 4 -2.61 -11.75 21.35
N MET A 5 -1.90 -11.19 20.38
CA MET A 5 -1.42 -9.79 20.38
C MET A 5 -2.37 -8.83 19.64
N GLY A 6 -3.56 -9.30 19.24
CA GLY A 6 -4.51 -8.50 18.46
C GLY A 6 -4.05 -8.19 17.03
N ILE A 7 -3.06 -8.91 16.51
CA ILE A 7 -2.51 -8.69 15.16
C ILE A 7 -3.31 -9.52 14.16
N LYS A 8 -3.89 -8.85 13.16
CA LYS A 8 -4.57 -9.48 12.01
C LYS A 8 -3.64 -9.49 10.81
N GLN A 9 -3.36 -10.68 10.27
CA GLN A 9 -2.63 -10.81 9.02
C GLN A 9 -3.56 -10.55 7.84
N LEU A 10 -3.14 -9.69 6.93
CA LEU A 10 -3.79 -9.42 5.66
C LEU A 10 -2.87 -9.89 4.54
N PHE A 11 -3.45 -10.58 3.55
CA PHE A 11 -2.71 -11.10 2.41
C PHE A 11 -3.07 -10.30 1.16
N SER A 12 -2.08 -9.98 0.34
CA SER A 12 -2.27 -9.36 -0.97
C SER A 12 -2.40 -10.43 -2.06
N THR A 13 -2.98 -10.04 -3.19
CA THR A 13 -2.95 -10.86 -4.41
C THR A 13 -1.54 -10.89 -5.00
N ALA A 14 -1.19 -11.97 -5.68
CA ALA A 14 0.09 -12.08 -6.37
C ALA A 14 0.21 -10.99 -7.47
N TYR A 15 1.43 -10.52 -7.72
CA TYR A 15 1.73 -9.49 -8.73
C TYR A 15 1.00 -8.16 -8.58
N HIS A 16 0.56 -7.82 -7.35
CA HIS A 16 -0.09 -6.54 -7.05
C HIS A 16 0.62 -5.81 -5.89
N PRO A 17 1.84 -5.29 -6.11
CA PRO A 17 2.65 -4.64 -5.07
C PRO A 17 1.98 -3.42 -4.44
N GLN A 18 1.08 -2.74 -5.17
CA GLN A 18 0.35 -1.57 -4.68
C GLN A 18 -0.53 -1.85 -3.45
N THR A 19 -0.78 -3.11 -3.12
CA THR A 19 -1.54 -3.49 -1.92
C THR A 19 -0.78 -3.13 -0.64
N ASP A 20 0.56 -3.18 -0.66
CA ASP A 20 1.44 -2.76 0.43
C ASP A 20 2.47 -1.73 -0.06
N GLY A 21 2.00 -0.58 -0.49
CA GLY A 21 2.86 0.53 -0.91
C GLY A 21 3.63 1.19 0.23
N GLN A 22 3.31 0.91 1.50
CA GLN A 22 3.99 1.50 2.66
C GLN A 22 5.44 1.05 2.76
N THR A 23 5.72 -0.24 2.58
CA THR A 23 7.07 -0.80 2.56
C THR A 23 7.91 -0.15 1.46
N GLU A 24 7.35 0.05 0.27
CA GLU A 24 8.05 0.71 -0.84
C GLU A 24 8.38 2.18 -0.52
N VAL A 25 7.47 2.91 0.14
CA VAL A 25 7.69 4.29 0.57
C VAL A 25 8.80 4.38 1.62
N VAL A 26 8.81 3.50 2.61
CA VAL A 26 9.86 3.45 3.65
C VAL A 26 11.21 3.09 3.02
N ASN A 27 11.27 2.10 2.15
CA ASN A 27 12.50 1.72 1.45
C ASN A 27 13.04 2.86 0.57
N ARG A 28 12.17 3.64 -0.07
CA ARG A 28 12.57 4.83 -0.83
C ARG A 28 13.15 5.90 0.08
N SER A 29 12.53 6.14 1.23
CA SER A 29 13.02 7.10 2.22
C SER A 29 14.37 6.68 2.79
N LEU A 30 14.53 5.40 3.16
CA LEU A 30 15.80 4.84 3.61
C LEU A 30 16.89 4.99 2.55
N SER A 31 16.60 4.61 1.30
CA SER A 31 17.55 4.76 0.19
C SER A 31 17.98 6.20 -0.03
N THR A 32 17.08 7.15 0.16
CA THR A 32 17.37 8.58 0.04
C THR A 32 18.28 9.05 1.17
N LEU A 33 17.99 8.67 2.41
CA LEU A 33 18.83 9.01 3.57
C LEU A 33 20.23 8.39 3.44
N LEU A 34 20.32 7.12 3.06
CA LEU A 34 21.60 6.45 2.85
C LEU A 34 22.43 7.13 1.76
N ARG A 35 21.83 7.52 0.63
CA ARG A 35 22.54 8.26 -0.43
C ARG A 35 23.18 9.55 0.05
N VAL A 36 22.53 10.25 1.00
CA VAL A 36 23.08 11.48 1.58
C VAL A 36 24.24 11.19 2.54
N LEU A 37 24.14 10.09 3.31
CA LEU A 37 25.11 9.75 4.36
C LEU A 37 26.37 9.07 3.83
N ILE A 38 26.23 8.15 2.86
CA ILE A 38 27.29 7.28 2.39
C ILE A 38 28.38 8.03 1.61
N LYS A 39 28.04 9.17 0.97
CA LYS A 39 28.98 9.91 0.10
C LYS A 39 29.62 8.97 -0.97
N PRO A 40 30.85 9.17 -1.44
CA PRO A 40 31.45 8.36 -2.50
C PRO A 40 31.86 6.94 -2.05
N ASN A 41 31.94 6.64 -0.76
CA ASN A 41 32.35 5.31 -0.29
C ASN A 41 31.13 4.41 -0.02
N LEU A 42 30.72 3.65 -1.05
CA LEU A 42 29.57 2.77 -0.99
C LEU A 42 29.72 1.57 -0.03
N LYS A 43 30.93 1.27 0.45
CA LYS A 43 31.18 0.11 1.31
C LYS A 43 30.73 0.29 2.76
N ASN A 44 30.56 1.53 3.22
CA ASN A 44 30.25 1.86 4.61
C ASN A 44 28.74 2.08 4.87
N TRP A 45 27.87 1.53 4.03
CA TRP A 45 26.43 1.75 4.17
C TRP A 45 25.86 1.19 5.48
N GLU A 46 26.43 0.06 5.97
CA GLU A 46 25.99 -0.57 7.23
C GLU A 46 26.24 0.34 8.44
N GLU A 47 27.36 1.04 8.48
CA GLU A 47 27.69 2.03 9.55
C GLU A 47 26.76 3.23 9.52
N CYS A 48 26.16 3.54 8.35
CA CYS A 48 25.24 4.65 8.18
C CYS A 48 23.79 4.30 8.57
N ILE A 49 23.42 3.02 8.68
CA ILE A 49 22.06 2.59 9.01
C ILE A 49 21.55 3.17 10.32
N PRO A 50 22.28 3.10 11.45
CA PRO A 50 21.80 3.65 12.73
C PRO A 50 21.55 5.16 12.64
N HIS A 51 22.36 5.89 11.88
CA HIS A 51 22.19 7.34 11.67
C HIS A 51 20.96 7.63 10.80
N ALA A 52 20.73 6.83 9.75
CA ALA A 52 19.54 6.95 8.91
C ALA A 52 18.26 6.63 9.68
N GLU A 53 18.28 5.58 10.50
CA GLU A 53 17.18 5.19 11.38
C GLU A 53 16.87 6.29 12.40
N PHE A 54 17.87 6.80 13.07
CA PHE A 54 17.71 7.90 14.03
C PHE A 54 17.10 9.14 13.37
N ALA A 55 17.63 9.55 12.22
CA ALA A 55 17.12 10.70 11.46
C ALA A 55 15.67 10.50 11.03
N TYR A 56 15.31 9.30 10.54
CA TYR A 56 13.94 8.95 10.16
C TYR A 56 12.99 9.00 11.36
N ASN A 57 13.37 8.35 12.46
CA ASN A 57 12.54 8.23 13.66
C ASN A 57 12.37 9.56 14.42
N ARG A 58 13.26 10.53 14.20
CA ARG A 58 13.16 11.88 14.76
C ARG A 58 12.47 12.87 13.84
N ALA A 59 12.29 12.53 12.58
CA ALA A 59 11.61 13.41 11.62
C ALA A 59 10.09 13.44 11.86
N LEU A 60 9.49 14.62 11.68
CA LEU A 60 8.05 14.79 11.78
C LEU A 60 7.34 14.06 10.64
N HIS A 61 6.54 13.06 10.95
CA HIS A 61 5.80 12.31 9.95
C HIS A 61 4.57 13.09 9.47
N ARG A 62 4.40 13.19 8.16
CA ARG A 62 3.37 14.03 7.55
C ARG A 62 1.94 13.63 7.93
N ALA A 63 1.66 12.34 8.04
CA ALA A 63 0.33 11.83 8.34
C ALA A 63 -0.02 11.94 9.83
N THR A 64 0.92 11.62 10.74
CA THR A 64 0.70 11.65 12.19
C THR A 64 0.90 13.04 12.81
N LYS A 65 1.62 13.93 12.12
CA LYS A 65 2.10 15.23 12.65
C LYS A 65 2.96 15.08 13.90
N ARG A 66 3.53 13.90 14.11
CA ARG A 66 4.38 13.53 15.23
C ARG A 66 5.57 12.74 14.72
N THR A 67 6.63 12.67 15.52
CA THR A 67 7.77 11.82 15.21
C THR A 67 7.50 10.39 15.65
N PRO A 68 8.05 9.36 15.02
CA PRO A 68 7.98 7.97 15.50
C PRO A 68 8.46 7.82 16.94
N PHE A 69 9.55 8.49 17.34
CA PHE A 69 10.01 8.48 18.73
C PHE A 69 8.98 9.03 19.71
N GLU A 70 8.35 10.16 19.37
CA GLU A 70 7.32 10.76 20.22
C GLU A 70 6.12 9.83 20.39
N VAL A 71 5.69 9.14 19.32
CA VAL A 71 4.56 8.21 19.38
C VAL A 71 4.88 6.98 20.24
N VAL A 72 6.10 6.45 20.17
CA VAL A 72 6.50 5.23 20.90
C VAL A 72 6.89 5.53 22.34
N TYR A 73 7.67 6.59 22.56
CA TYR A 73 8.29 6.87 23.87
C TYR A 73 7.69 8.08 24.59
N GLY A 74 6.80 8.83 23.95
CA GLY A 74 6.20 10.06 24.48
C GLY A 74 7.08 11.31 24.36
N SER A 75 8.31 11.17 23.87
CA SER A 75 9.26 12.28 23.69
C SER A 75 10.31 11.93 22.64
N ASN A 76 10.93 12.96 22.08
CA ASN A 76 12.08 12.78 21.21
C ASN A 76 13.36 12.61 22.02
N PRO A 77 14.31 11.77 21.56
CA PRO A 77 15.63 11.67 22.17
C PRO A 77 16.40 12.98 22.00
N TYR A 78 17.22 13.31 22.99
CA TYR A 78 18.12 14.44 22.92
C TYR A 78 19.25 14.19 21.94
N THR A 79 19.63 15.23 21.22
CA THR A 79 20.85 15.24 20.37
C THR A 79 21.90 16.13 21.02
N ALA A 80 23.13 16.05 20.51
CA ALA A 80 24.21 16.96 20.93
C ALA A 80 23.84 18.45 20.76
N LEU A 81 23.00 18.78 19.75
CA LEU A 81 22.51 20.14 19.54
C LEU A 81 21.51 20.57 20.61
N ASP A 82 20.75 19.66 21.17
CA ASP A 82 19.80 19.96 22.27
C ASP A 82 20.50 20.16 23.61
N MET A 83 21.79 19.76 23.72
CA MET A 83 22.64 19.94 24.91
C MET A 83 23.31 21.33 24.97
N LEU A 84 23.22 22.13 23.91
CA LEU A 84 23.58 23.53 24.00
C LEU A 84 22.64 24.21 25.02
N PRO A 85 23.12 25.18 25.84
CA PRO A 85 22.32 25.78 26.90
C PRO A 85 21.17 26.62 26.32
N LEU A 86 20.15 25.93 25.89
CA LEU A 86 18.82 26.46 25.69
C LEU A 86 18.11 26.40 27.04
N PRO A 87 17.23 27.37 27.36
CA PRO A 87 16.52 27.37 28.63
C PRO A 87 15.89 25.99 28.89
N LEU A 88 16.28 25.38 29.98
CA LEU A 88 15.81 24.08 30.44
C LEU A 88 14.27 24.08 30.42
N ARG A 89 13.68 23.44 29.46
CA ARG A 89 12.31 22.97 29.62
C ARG A 89 12.36 22.02 30.81
N GLU A 90 11.71 22.41 31.89
CA GLU A 90 11.57 21.60 33.09
C GLU A 90 11.28 20.18 32.68
N GLN A 91 12.22 19.27 32.97
CA GLN A 91 11.96 17.84 32.89
C GLN A 91 10.95 17.56 34.00
N VAL A 92 9.68 17.63 33.65
CA VAL A 92 8.61 17.24 34.54
C VAL A 92 8.83 15.76 34.82
N ASN A 93 9.30 15.42 36.01
CA ASN A 93 9.22 14.07 36.56
C ASN A 93 7.73 13.76 36.72
N MET A 94 7.10 13.34 35.63
CA MET A 94 5.70 12.93 35.67
C MET A 94 5.61 11.64 36.42
N ASP A 95 4.74 11.61 37.45
CA ASP A 95 4.30 10.44 38.15
C ASP A 95 3.86 9.36 37.12
N PHE A 96 4.08 8.09 37.41
CA PHE A 96 3.88 6.98 36.48
C PHE A 96 2.46 6.99 35.89
N ASP A 97 1.45 7.26 36.73
CA ASP A 97 0.03 7.31 36.30
C ASP A 97 -0.24 8.48 35.33
N LYS A 98 0.37 9.62 35.60
CA LYS A 98 0.27 10.79 34.69
C LYS A 98 0.92 10.53 33.35
N ARG A 99 2.06 9.81 33.35
CA ARG A 99 2.74 9.42 32.12
C ARG A 99 1.92 8.42 31.29
N ALA A 100 1.31 7.43 31.95
CA ALA A 100 0.41 6.48 31.30
C ALA A 100 -0.80 7.17 30.68
N ALA A 101 -1.45 8.08 31.41
CA ALA A 101 -2.57 8.88 30.91
C ALA A 101 -2.15 9.77 29.71
N TYR A 102 -0.99 10.40 29.79
CA TYR A 102 -0.43 11.19 28.70
C TYR A 102 -0.21 10.33 27.45
N MET A 103 0.42 9.15 27.58
CA MET A 103 0.66 8.23 26.45
C MET A 103 -0.66 7.75 25.83
N LYS A 104 -1.64 7.42 26.65
CA LYS A 104 -2.96 7.02 26.16
C LYS A 104 -3.60 8.12 25.31
N LYS A 105 -3.63 9.36 25.81
CA LYS A 105 -4.13 10.52 25.09
C LYS A 105 -3.35 10.78 23.79
N LEU A 106 -2.03 10.70 23.86
CA LEU A 106 -1.15 10.86 22.69
C LEU A 106 -1.50 9.85 21.59
N HIS A 107 -1.74 8.60 21.94
CA HIS A 107 -2.12 7.55 20.99
C HIS A 107 -3.53 7.76 20.43
N GLU A 108 -4.48 8.19 21.25
CA GLU A 108 -5.84 8.52 20.81
C GLU A 108 -5.83 9.67 19.80
N ASP A 109 -5.12 10.76 20.09
CA ASP A 109 -4.97 11.92 19.19
C ASP A 109 -4.26 11.54 17.88
N THR A 110 -3.23 10.71 17.98
CA THR A 110 -2.47 10.23 16.81
C THR A 110 -3.34 9.34 15.92
N ARG A 111 -4.15 8.46 16.52
CA ARG A 111 -5.09 7.60 15.79
C ARG A 111 -6.14 8.44 15.06
N ALA A 112 -6.76 9.39 15.74
CA ALA A 112 -7.75 10.28 15.13
C ALA A 112 -7.16 11.06 13.94
N THR A 113 -5.91 11.54 14.07
CA THR A 113 -5.20 12.24 13.00
C THR A 113 -4.93 11.32 11.81
N LEU A 114 -4.54 10.07 12.06
CA LEU A 114 -4.31 9.07 11.02
C LEU A 114 -5.60 8.68 10.29
N GLU A 115 -6.68 8.44 11.02
CA GLU A 115 -7.99 8.10 10.46
C GLU A 115 -8.45 9.21 9.51
N LYS A 116 -8.43 10.46 9.95
CA LYS A 116 -8.76 11.61 9.11
C LYS A 116 -7.87 11.70 7.86
N HIS A 117 -6.55 11.52 8.02
CA HIS A 117 -5.64 11.55 6.88
C HIS A 117 -5.91 10.42 5.89
N ASN A 118 -6.25 9.23 6.37
CA ASN A 118 -6.60 8.07 5.54
C ASN A 118 -7.92 8.27 4.79
N GLU A 119 -8.92 8.86 5.43
CA GLU A 119 -10.20 9.23 4.80
C GLU A 119 -9.99 10.26 3.69
N ASP A 120 -9.25 11.33 3.96
CA ASP A 120 -8.90 12.36 2.97
C ASP A 120 -8.13 11.76 1.78
N HIS A 121 -7.19 10.85 2.07
CA HIS A 121 -6.42 10.16 1.04
C HIS A 121 -7.31 9.21 0.22
N ALA A 122 -8.14 8.41 0.86
CA ALA A 122 -9.08 7.50 0.20
C ALA A 122 -10.04 8.27 -0.71
N THR A 123 -10.60 9.38 -0.23
CA THR A 123 -11.49 10.24 -1.01
C THR A 123 -10.80 10.79 -2.25
N LYS A 124 -9.58 11.30 -2.13
CA LYS A 124 -8.80 11.80 -3.26
C LYS A 124 -8.46 10.69 -4.27
N MET A 125 -8.03 9.53 -3.79
CA MET A 125 -7.64 8.40 -4.64
C MET A 125 -8.82 7.73 -5.34
N ASN A 126 -9.99 7.76 -4.74
CA ASN A 126 -11.20 7.12 -5.28
C ASN A 126 -12.07 8.04 -6.12
N LYS A 127 -11.77 9.35 -6.17
CA LYS A 127 -12.58 10.37 -6.86
C LYS A 127 -12.98 10.01 -8.31
N HIS A 128 -12.10 9.31 -9.03
CA HIS A 128 -12.30 8.91 -10.43
C HIS A 128 -12.36 7.38 -10.62
N LYS A 129 -12.44 6.61 -9.54
CA LYS A 129 -12.55 5.16 -9.60
C LYS A 129 -14.02 4.75 -9.51
N ARG A 130 -14.40 3.76 -10.33
CA ARG A 130 -15.71 3.10 -10.20
C ARG A 130 -15.56 1.93 -9.22
N ALA A 131 -16.47 1.81 -8.28
CA ALA A 131 -16.57 0.61 -7.46
C ALA A 131 -17.08 -0.52 -8.37
N MET A 132 -16.34 -1.60 -8.44
CA MET A 132 -16.71 -2.80 -9.18
C MET A 132 -16.70 -3.98 -8.23
N ILE A 133 -17.85 -4.59 -8.04
CA ILE A 133 -18.04 -5.72 -7.13
C ILE A 133 -18.64 -6.85 -7.97
N PHE A 134 -18.05 -8.03 -7.85
CA PHE A 134 -18.54 -9.25 -8.48
C PHE A 134 -19.09 -10.19 -7.43
N GLU A 135 -20.11 -10.95 -7.79
CA GLU A 135 -20.67 -12.02 -6.96
C GLU A 135 -20.16 -13.39 -7.41
N GLU A 136 -20.33 -14.38 -6.55
CA GLU A 136 -19.99 -15.76 -6.89
C GLU A 136 -20.92 -16.26 -8.00
N GLY A 137 -20.33 -16.68 -9.10
CA GLY A 137 -21.08 -17.11 -10.29
C GLY A 137 -21.00 -16.13 -11.45
N ASP A 138 -20.63 -14.88 -11.24
CA ASP A 138 -20.47 -13.91 -12.31
C ASP A 138 -19.43 -14.33 -13.33
N LEU A 139 -19.66 -13.96 -14.59
CA LEU A 139 -18.70 -14.15 -15.66
C LEU A 139 -17.85 -12.90 -15.84
N VAL A 140 -16.55 -13.07 -15.91
CA VAL A 140 -15.59 -11.99 -16.01
C VAL A 140 -14.56 -12.22 -17.12
N TRP A 141 -14.12 -11.13 -17.74
CA TRP A 141 -12.90 -11.10 -18.57
C TRP A 141 -11.70 -10.88 -17.69
N LEU A 142 -10.64 -11.65 -17.92
CA LEU A 142 -9.35 -11.50 -17.26
C LEU A 142 -8.40 -10.69 -18.13
N HIS A 143 -7.86 -9.58 -17.58
CA HIS A 143 -6.80 -8.83 -18.22
C HIS A 143 -5.44 -9.50 -18.03
N LEU A 144 -4.79 -9.87 -19.14
CA LEU A 144 -3.49 -10.55 -19.12
C LEU A 144 -2.35 -9.51 -18.99
N ARG A 145 -1.88 -9.27 -17.76
CA ARG A 145 -0.70 -8.42 -17.52
C ARG A 145 0.57 -9.15 -17.92
N LYS A 146 1.51 -8.46 -18.56
CA LYS A 146 2.77 -9.03 -19.02
C LYS A 146 3.59 -9.66 -17.90
N ASP A 147 3.60 -9.03 -16.72
CA ASP A 147 4.37 -9.49 -15.55
C ASP A 147 3.86 -10.81 -14.98
N ARG A 148 2.55 -11.08 -15.13
CA ARG A 148 1.89 -12.29 -14.65
C ARG A 148 1.76 -13.36 -15.72
N PHE A 149 1.68 -12.94 -17.00
CA PHE A 149 1.49 -13.79 -18.17
C PHE A 149 2.57 -13.52 -19.22
N PRO A 150 3.86 -13.78 -18.92
CA PRO A 150 4.94 -13.47 -19.84
C PRO A 150 4.84 -14.25 -21.14
N ASP A 151 4.39 -15.50 -21.09
CA ASP A 151 4.27 -16.37 -22.26
C ASP A 151 3.14 -15.93 -23.19
N GLU A 152 2.00 -15.56 -22.64
CA GLU A 152 0.83 -15.11 -23.41
C GLU A 152 1.02 -13.70 -24.00
N ARG A 153 1.91 -12.91 -23.41
CA ARG A 153 2.14 -11.49 -23.76
C ARG A 153 3.49 -11.25 -24.41
N LYS A 154 4.05 -12.25 -25.10
CA LYS A 154 5.34 -12.15 -25.84
C LYS A 154 5.30 -11.14 -26.98
N SER A 155 4.16 -11.03 -27.67
CA SER A 155 3.98 -10.13 -28.81
C SER A 155 3.09 -8.93 -28.46
N LYS A 156 3.32 -7.78 -29.12
CA LYS A 156 2.42 -6.60 -29.04
C LYS A 156 1.03 -6.89 -29.60
N LEU A 157 0.91 -7.86 -30.51
CA LEU A 157 -0.33 -8.28 -31.14
C LEU A 157 -1.05 -9.40 -30.37
N ALA A 158 -0.45 -9.94 -29.31
CA ALA A 158 -1.08 -10.96 -28.48
C ALA A 158 -2.33 -10.41 -27.77
N PRO A 159 -3.37 -11.24 -27.56
CA PRO A 159 -4.57 -10.84 -26.84
C PRO A 159 -4.23 -10.23 -25.48
N ARG A 160 -4.96 -9.18 -25.10
CA ARG A 160 -4.77 -8.50 -23.82
C ARG A 160 -5.70 -9.01 -22.73
N GLY A 161 -6.70 -9.78 -23.08
CA GLY A 161 -7.65 -10.38 -22.18
C GLY A 161 -8.01 -11.80 -22.63
N ASP A 162 -8.47 -12.60 -21.71
CA ASP A 162 -8.99 -13.95 -21.94
C ASP A 162 -10.23 -14.19 -21.06
N GLY A 163 -11.11 -15.08 -21.47
CA GLY A 163 -12.35 -15.38 -20.77
C GLY A 163 -13.48 -15.79 -21.72
N PRO A 164 -14.75 -15.80 -21.28
CA PRO A 164 -15.16 -15.46 -19.91
C PRO A 164 -14.79 -16.55 -18.88
N PHE A 165 -14.42 -16.13 -17.68
CA PHE A 165 -14.17 -17.02 -16.54
C PHE A 165 -15.20 -16.78 -15.46
N LYS A 166 -15.57 -17.85 -14.72
CA LYS A 166 -16.54 -17.76 -13.64
C LYS A 166 -15.85 -17.34 -12.34
N VAL A 167 -16.47 -16.43 -11.58
CA VAL A 167 -16.05 -16.08 -10.23
C VAL A 167 -16.45 -17.23 -9.30
N LEU A 168 -15.46 -17.89 -8.69
CA LEU A 168 -15.66 -19.02 -7.77
C LEU A 168 -15.89 -18.54 -6.34
N LYS A 169 -15.19 -17.48 -5.92
CA LYS A 169 -15.28 -16.97 -4.55
C LYS A 169 -14.82 -15.51 -4.48
N ARG A 170 -15.58 -14.70 -3.74
CA ARG A 170 -15.18 -13.36 -3.31
C ARG A 170 -14.39 -13.47 -2.01
N ILE A 171 -13.14 -13.08 -2.00
CA ILE A 171 -12.27 -13.06 -0.81
C ILE A 171 -12.45 -11.73 -0.07
N ASN A 172 -12.43 -10.63 -0.80
CA ASN A 172 -12.75 -9.27 -0.37
C ASN A 172 -13.12 -8.43 -1.60
N ASP A 173 -13.38 -7.12 -1.41
CA ASP A 173 -13.79 -6.22 -2.49
C ASP A 173 -12.76 -6.06 -3.61
N ASN A 174 -11.50 -6.35 -3.34
CA ASN A 174 -10.41 -6.21 -4.28
C ASN A 174 -9.83 -7.54 -4.76
N ALA A 175 -10.22 -8.70 -4.18
CA ALA A 175 -9.62 -9.99 -4.48
C ALA A 175 -10.69 -11.07 -4.70
N TYR A 176 -10.61 -11.71 -5.85
CA TYR A 176 -11.53 -12.72 -6.32
C TYR A 176 -10.80 -13.97 -6.78
N LYS A 177 -11.38 -15.12 -6.51
CA LYS A 177 -10.95 -16.41 -7.04
C LYS A 177 -11.79 -16.73 -8.27
N ILE A 178 -11.13 -16.97 -9.42
CA ILE A 178 -11.80 -17.27 -10.69
C ILE A 178 -11.45 -18.66 -11.20
N ASP A 179 -12.33 -19.22 -12.01
CA ASP A 179 -12.18 -20.55 -12.63
C ASP A 179 -11.27 -20.46 -13.87
N ILE A 180 -9.97 -20.40 -13.63
CA ILE A 180 -8.96 -20.36 -14.69
C ILE A 180 -8.34 -21.75 -14.90
N PRO A 181 -8.17 -22.22 -16.14
CA PRO A 181 -7.56 -23.52 -16.41
C PRO A 181 -6.07 -23.50 -16.02
N LYS A 182 -5.76 -24.16 -14.90
CA LYS A 182 -4.39 -24.25 -14.36
C LYS A 182 -3.41 -24.92 -15.33
N SER A 183 -3.90 -25.82 -16.17
CA SER A 183 -3.11 -26.50 -17.21
C SER A 183 -2.58 -25.52 -18.27
N LYS A 184 -3.32 -24.44 -18.56
CA LYS A 184 -2.95 -23.44 -19.58
C LYS A 184 -1.98 -22.39 -19.03
N TYR A 185 -2.21 -21.93 -17.79
CA TYR A 185 -1.52 -20.74 -17.28
C TYR A 185 -0.51 -21.03 -16.17
N GLY A 186 -0.64 -22.15 -15.44
CA GLY A 186 0.28 -22.52 -14.36
C GLY A 186 0.35 -21.55 -13.17
N ILE A 187 -0.62 -20.64 -13.04
CA ILE A 187 -0.60 -19.55 -12.06
C ILE A 187 -1.72 -19.71 -11.02
N HIS A 188 -1.59 -18.96 -9.95
CA HIS A 188 -2.59 -18.92 -8.87
C HIS A 188 -3.90 -18.30 -9.35
N ASP A 189 -5.03 -18.87 -8.92
CA ASP A 189 -6.39 -18.56 -9.34
C ASP A 189 -7.01 -17.30 -8.67
N THR A 190 -6.23 -16.58 -7.86
CA THR A 190 -6.68 -15.37 -7.15
C THR A 190 -6.21 -14.11 -7.88
N PHE A 191 -7.15 -13.24 -8.20
CA PHE A 191 -6.92 -12.02 -8.99
C PHE A 191 -7.44 -10.79 -8.29
N ASN A 192 -6.83 -9.64 -8.60
CA ASN A 192 -7.31 -8.35 -8.14
C ASN A 192 -8.47 -7.88 -9.04
N VAL A 193 -9.44 -7.15 -8.47
CA VAL A 193 -10.57 -6.56 -9.22
C VAL A 193 -10.10 -5.69 -10.40
N ALA A 194 -8.95 -5.05 -10.28
CA ALA A 194 -8.36 -4.24 -11.37
C ALA A 194 -7.94 -5.05 -12.62
N ASP A 195 -7.83 -6.37 -12.48
CA ASP A 195 -7.51 -7.28 -13.58
C ASP A 195 -8.76 -7.95 -14.16
N LEU A 196 -9.94 -7.65 -13.63
CA LEU A 196 -11.22 -8.24 -14.02
C LEU A 196 -12.12 -7.18 -14.65
N SER A 197 -12.88 -7.58 -15.66
CA SER A 197 -13.94 -6.78 -16.29
C SER A 197 -15.20 -7.61 -16.41
N PRO A 198 -16.41 -7.03 -16.27
CA PRO A 198 -17.64 -7.79 -16.39
C PRO A 198 -17.79 -8.35 -17.81
N TYR A 199 -18.24 -9.59 -17.92
CA TYR A 199 -18.67 -10.17 -19.16
C TYR A 199 -20.16 -9.83 -19.37
N LEU A 200 -20.41 -8.87 -20.23
CA LEU A 200 -21.76 -8.58 -20.71
C LEU A 200 -22.00 -9.53 -21.89
N GLY A 201 -22.76 -10.60 -21.69
CA GLY A 201 -23.10 -11.55 -22.75
C GLY A 201 -23.56 -10.81 -24.00
N THR A 202 -23.24 -11.32 -25.16
CA THR A 202 -23.63 -10.75 -26.45
C THR A 202 -25.13 -10.59 -26.58
N SER A 203 -25.65 -9.44 -26.20
CA SER A 203 -26.93 -8.93 -26.64
C SER A 203 -26.66 -7.87 -27.71
N SER A 204 -26.87 -8.28 -28.98
CA SER A 204 -26.93 -7.45 -30.21
C SER A 204 -25.75 -6.51 -30.52
N ASP A 205 -25.26 -6.70 -31.71
CA ASP A 205 -24.00 -6.23 -32.32
C ASP A 205 -23.82 -4.73 -32.57
N GLU A 206 -24.61 -3.83 -31.99
CA GLU A 206 -24.59 -2.41 -32.36
C GLU A 206 -24.04 -1.47 -31.27
N ASP A 207 -24.08 -1.84 -29.98
CA ASP A 207 -23.59 -0.98 -28.87
C ASP A 207 -22.14 -1.26 -28.44
N ASP A 208 -21.48 -2.25 -29.04
CA ASP A 208 -20.19 -2.80 -28.57
C ASP A 208 -18.95 -1.99 -29.01
N GLN A 209 -19.09 -1.04 -29.97
CA GLN A 209 -17.94 -0.28 -30.46
C GLN A 209 -17.57 0.91 -29.56
N GLU A 210 -18.54 1.56 -28.94
CA GLU A 210 -18.28 2.70 -28.06
C GLU A 210 -17.74 2.30 -26.68
N SER A 211 -18.21 1.17 -26.14
CA SER A 211 -17.73 0.66 -24.85
C SER A 211 -16.28 0.12 -24.88
N ARG A 212 -15.82 -0.38 -26.03
CA ARG A 212 -14.44 -0.87 -26.20
C ARG A 212 -13.41 0.24 -26.27
N MET A 213 -13.77 1.41 -26.79
CA MET A 213 -12.85 2.55 -26.90
C MET A 213 -12.58 3.26 -25.57
N THR A 214 -13.58 3.36 -24.68
CA THR A 214 -13.44 4.08 -23.41
C THR A 214 -12.72 3.32 -22.31
N LEU A 215 -12.66 1.98 -22.37
CA LEU A 215 -11.96 1.15 -21.37
C LEU A 215 -10.43 1.16 -21.53
N PHE A 216 -9.90 1.56 -22.70
CA PHE A 216 -8.46 1.52 -22.98
C PHE A 216 -7.75 2.88 -22.99
N GLN A 217 -8.46 4.00 -22.81
CA GLN A 217 -7.85 5.34 -22.82
C GLN A 217 -7.33 5.83 -21.45
N GLY A 218 -7.40 5.04 -20.41
CA GLY A 218 -6.97 5.39 -19.03
C GLY A 218 -5.57 4.95 -18.63
N GLY A 219 -4.67 4.63 -19.52
CA GLY A 219 -3.37 4.04 -19.15
C GLY A 219 -2.17 4.57 -19.93
N GLY A 220 -1.96 5.88 -19.94
CA GLY A 220 -0.76 6.41 -20.55
C GLY A 220 -0.52 7.87 -20.18
N SER A 221 0.28 8.12 -19.15
CA SER A 221 1.20 9.27 -19.09
C SER A 221 1.94 9.32 -17.75
N ARG A 222 3.22 9.10 -17.89
CA ARG A 222 4.39 9.58 -17.12
C ARG A 222 4.52 9.17 -15.66
#